data_dd98960fc49ccc16dacf8f0d52127a93
#
_entry.id   dd98960fc49ccc16dacf8f0d52127a93
#
_cell.length_a   1.000
_cell.length_b   1.000
_cell.length_c   1.000
_cell.angle_alpha   90.00
_cell.angle_beta   90.00
_cell.angle_gamma   90.00
#
_symmetry.space_group_name_H-M   'P 1'
#
loop_
_entity.id
_entity.type
_entity.pdbx_description
1 polymer ?
#
loop_
_entity_poly.entity_id
_entity_poly.type
_entity_poly.pdbx_seq_one_letter_code
_entity_poly.pdbx_strand_id
1 'polypeptide(L)'
;RNFQSEKTLDLSGYSGIIEYKPEELYIKVKSGTPIKEIILELGKNNQQLAFEPNDFGFLFSGDSNEGSIGGVIACNFSGPRRFKSGSARDHLLGFQGINGKGDIIKSGGTVVKNVTGYDLCKLLSGSFGTLAVLTELSIKVLPKPEINKTLIINNPHLKKALEYFDITLSSSIDPSG
;
A
#
# COMPACT_ATOMS: atom_id res chain seq x y z
N ARG A 1 6.65 2.50 -20.91
CA ARG A 1 5.85 2.07 -22.08
C ARG A 1 4.61 2.92 -22.13
N ASN A 2 4.43 3.69 -23.19
CA ASN A 2 3.14 4.35 -23.46
C ASN A 2 2.15 3.26 -23.85
N PHE A 3 1.14 3.02 -23.01
CA PHE A 3 0.00 2.20 -23.40
C PHE A 3 -0.86 3.05 -24.34
N GLN A 4 -0.92 2.68 -25.60
CA GLN A 4 -1.91 3.22 -26.53
C GLN A 4 -3.22 2.46 -26.28
N SER A 5 -4.18 3.10 -25.64
CA SER A 5 -5.50 2.57 -25.41
C SER A 5 -6.52 3.57 -25.95
N GLU A 6 -7.48 3.08 -26.72
CA GLU A 6 -8.59 3.91 -27.23
C GLU A 6 -9.56 4.34 -26.12
N LYS A 7 -9.56 3.61 -24.98
CA LYS A 7 -10.45 3.88 -23.85
C LYS A 7 -9.67 3.78 -22.55
N THR A 8 -9.87 4.72 -21.66
CA THR A 8 -9.33 4.75 -20.31
C THR A 8 -10.46 4.73 -19.30
N LEU A 9 -10.38 3.85 -18.30
CA LEU A 9 -11.27 3.84 -17.16
C LEU A 9 -10.60 4.59 -16.00
N ASP A 10 -11.12 5.75 -15.66
CA ASP A 10 -10.68 6.54 -14.51
C ASP A 10 -11.50 6.16 -13.27
N LEU A 11 -10.80 5.77 -12.20
CA LEU A 11 -11.39 5.42 -10.92
C LEU A 11 -11.24 6.51 -9.85
N SER A 12 -10.65 7.65 -10.17
CA SER A 12 -10.44 8.74 -9.21
C SER A 12 -11.72 9.22 -8.55
N GLY A 13 -12.83 9.25 -9.30
CA GLY A 13 -14.16 9.57 -8.78
C GLY A 13 -14.78 8.48 -7.89
N TYR A 14 -14.23 7.26 -7.86
CA TYR A 14 -14.71 6.18 -7.01
C TYR A 14 -13.88 6.10 -5.73
N SER A 15 -14.04 7.09 -4.87
CA SER A 15 -13.26 7.32 -3.65
C SER A 15 -14.11 7.32 -2.39
N GLY A 16 -13.47 7.24 -1.24
CA GLY A 16 -14.02 7.33 0.10
C GLY A 16 -13.79 6.10 0.97
N ILE A 17 -13.81 6.32 2.27
CA ILE A 17 -13.70 5.28 3.29
C ILE A 17 -15.07 4.65 3.48
N ILE A 18 -15.16 3.32 3.36
CA ILE A 18 -16.40 2.55 3.53
C ILE A 18 -16.58 2.18 5.00
N GLU A 19 -15.51 1.70 5.62
CA GLU A 19 -15.51 1.27 7.01
C GLU A 19 -14.11 1.38 7.60
N TYR A 20 -14.02 1.77 8.87
CA TYR A 20 -12.78 1.76 9.62
C TYR A 20 -13.02 1.22 11.03
N LYS A 21 -12.29 0.17 11.38
CA LYS A 21 -12.35 -0.51 12.68
C LYS A 21 -10.98 -0.46 13.35
N PRO A 22 -10.68 0.59 14.12
CA PRO A 22 -9.38 0.75 14.78
C PRO A 22 -9.03 -0.44 15.69
N GLU A 23 -10.01 -0.95 16.41
CA GLU A 23 -9.86 -2.08 17.35
C GLU A 23 -9.56 -3.41 16.64
N GLU A 24 -10.02 -3.56 15.40
CA GLU A 24 -9.79 -4.75 14.56
C GLU A 24 -8.60 -4.56 13.61
N LEU A 25 -7.96 -3.39 13.62
CA LEU A 25 -6.78 -3.04 12.84
C LEU A 25 -6.99 -3.19 11.32
N TYR A 26 -8.14 -2.78 10.80
CA TYR A 26 -8.37 -2.70 9.37
C TYR A 26 -9.17 -1.47 8.95
N ILE A 27 -8.99 -1.10 7.70
CA ILE A 27 -9.76 -0.08 7.01
C ILE A 27 -10.26 -0.64 5.67
N LYS A 28 -11.53 -0.40 5.35
CA LYS A 28 -12.13 -0.73 4.05
C LYS A 28 -12.39 0.55 3.27
N VAL A 29 -11.87 0.61 2.06
CA VAL A 29 -11.89 1.82 1.23
C VAL A 29 -12.24 1.50 -0.22
N LYS A 30 -12.73 2.49 -0.96
CA LYS A 30 -12.82 2.45 -2.40
C LYS A 30 -11.45 2.66 -3.03
N SER A 31 -11.18 2.05 -4.19
CA SER A 31 -9.84 2.03 -4.78
C SER A 31 -9.30 3.39 -5.21
N GLY A 32 -10.18 4.32 -5.60
CA GLY A 32 -9.80 5.70 -5.95
C GLY A 32 -9.49 6.61 -4.76
N THR A 33 -9.62 6.11 -3.51
CA THR A 33 -9.37 6.94 -2.31
C THR A 33 -7.92 7.39 -2.26
N PRO A 34 -7.67 8.70 -2.12
CA PRO A 34 -6.32 9.25 -1.97
C PRO A 34 -5.63 8.71 -0.72
N ILE A 35 -4.34 8.38 -0.84
CA ILE A 35 -3.52 7.93 0.30
C ILE A 35 -3.53 8.93 1.45
N LYS A 36 -3.50 10.23 1.13
CA LYS A 36 -3.54 11.30 2.12
C LYS A 36 -4.80 11.24 2.99
N GLU A 37 -5.96 10.98 2.41
CA GLU A 37 -7.23 10.84 3.14
C GLU A 37 -7.17 9.69 4.15
N ILE A 38 -6.63 8.55 3.71
CA ILE A 38 -6.45 7.37 4.57
C ILE A 38 -5.48 7.67 5.72
N ILE A 39 -4.34 8.29 5.44
CA ILE A 39 -3.34 8.65 6.46
C ILE A 39 -3.93 9.59 7.50
N LEU A 40 -4.72 10.58 7.08
CA LEU A 40 -5.40 11.51 7.99
C LEU A 40 -6.40 10.79 8.89
N GLU A 41 -7.20 9.87 8.34
CA GLU A 41 -8.18 9.11 9.13
C GLU A 41 -7.49 8.19 10.14
N LEU A 42 -6.49 7.41 9.70
CA LEU A 42 -5.71 6.52 10.57
C LEU A 42 -4.99 7.29 11.68
N GLY A 43 -4.54 8.52 11.37
CA GLY A 43 -3.87 9.40 12.32
C GLY A 43 -4.70 9.74 13.56
N LYS A 44 -6.03 9.78 13.45
CA LYS A 44 -6.95 10.05 14.56
C LYS A 44 -6.89 8.99 15.66
N ASN A 45 -6.51 7.75 15.30
CA ASN A 45 -6.39 6.62 16.21
C ASN A 45 -4.94 6.14 16.38
N ASN A 46 -3.94 6.99 16.09
CA ASN A 46 -2.52 6.64 16.14
C ASN A 46 -2.17 5.36 15.35
N GLN A 47 -2.80 5.18 14.18
CA GLN A 47 -2.54 4.06 13.28
C GLN A 47 -1.92 4.53 11.97
N GLN A 48 -1.38 3.58 11.20
CA GLN A 48 -0.65 3.85 9.96
C GLN A 48 -0.74 2.70 8.96
N LEU A 49 -0.49 3.03 7.68
CA LEU A 49 -0.16 2.07 6.64
C LEU A 49 1.33 1.71 6.79
N ALA A 50 1.64 0.60 7.45
CA ALA A 50 3.01 0.28 7.84
C ALA A 50 3.93 -0.08 6.67
N PHE A 51 3.38 -0.40 5.51
CA PHE A 51 4.15 -0.63 4.27
C PHE A 51 4.64 0.67 3.61
N GLU A 52 4.32 1.83 4.16
CA GLU A 52 4.76 3.16 3.70
C GLU A 52 4.56 3.33 2.18
N PRO A 53 3.32 3.54 1.72
CA PRO A 53 3.07 3.73 0.30
C PRO A 53 3.85 4.95 -0.21
N ASN A 54 4.67 4.73 -1.24
CA ASN A 54 5.41 5.80 -1.86
C ASN A 54 4.47 6.73 -2.63
N ASP A 55 4.68 8.02 -2.48
CA ASP A 55 4.05 9.04 -3.30
C ASP A 55 4.96 9.36 -4.48
N PHE A 56 4.49 9.04 -5.68
CA PHE A 56 5.20 9.33 -6.93
C PHE A 56 4.58 10.52 -7.68
N GLY A 57 3.62 11.24 -7.09
CA GLY A 57 2.95 12.38 -7.71
C GLY A 57 3.95 13.44 -8.21
N PHE A 58 5.02 13.67 -7.45
CA PHE A 58 6.08 14.61 -7.83
C PHE A 58 6.77 14.28 -9.18
N LEU A 59 6.74 13.00 -9.61
CA LEU A 59 7.32 12.60 -10.90
C LEU A 59 6.44 12.93 -12.10
N PHE A 60 5.14 13.14 -11.88
CA PHE A 60 4.17 13.28 -12.96
C PHE A 60 3.55 14.67 -13.04
N SER A 61 3.13 15.22 -11.91
CA SER A 61 2.38 16.49 -11.85
C SER A 61 3.13 17.60 -11.10
N GLY A 62 4.20 17.27 -10.40
CA GLY A 62 4.90 18.20 -9.49
C GLY A 62 4.21 18.35 -8.13
N ASP A 63 2.98 17.86 -7.97
CA ASP A 63 2.26 17.86 -6.71
C ASP A 63 2.38 16.51 -6.00
N SER A 64 2.69 16.55 -4.71
CA SER A 64 2.68 15.39 -3.85
C SER A 64 1.24 15.04 -3.43
N ASN A 65 0.94 13.76 -3.18
CA ASN A 65 -0.32 13.21 -2.68
C ASN A 65 -1.46 12.94 -3.71
N GLU A 66 -1.14 12.74 -4.97
CA GLU A 66 -2.13 12.35 -5.98
C GLU A 66 -2.35 10.83 -6.09
N GLY A 67 -1.55 10.01 -5.37
CA GLY A 67 -1.66 8.57 -5.43
C GLY A 67 -2.92 8.02 -4.76
N SER A 68 -3.62 7.08 -5.44
CA SER A 68 -4.75 6.34 -4.87
C SER A 68 -4.31 5.01 -4.27
N ILE A 69 -5.06 4.53 -3.28
CA ILE A 69 -4.78 3.22 -2.65
C ILE A 69 -4.90 2.06 -3.65
N GLY A 70 -5.83 2.14 -4.60
CA GLY A 70 -5.96 1.15 -5.66
C GLY A 70 -4.72 1.05 -6.53
N GLY A 71 -4.12 2.19 -6.91
CA GLY A 71 -2.86 2.24 -7.65
C GLY A 71 -1.70 1.65 -6.85
N VAL A 72 -1.59 2.00 -5.57
CA VAL A 72 -0.56 1.45 -4.66
C VAL A 72 -0.65 -0.07 -4.56
N ILE A 73 -1.86 -0.62 -4.35
CA ILE A 73 -2.05 -2.08 -4.26
C ILE A 73 -1.82 -2.75 -5.61
N ALA A 74 -2.37 -2.20 -6.71
CA ALA A 74 -2.19 -2.77 -8.04
C ALA A 74 -0.72 -2.84 -8.46
N CYS A 75 0.11 -1.88 -8.04
CA CYS A 75 1.54 -1.86 -8.31
C CYS A 75 2.39 -2.49 -7.19
N ASN A 76 1.79 -2.83 -6.05
CA ASN A 76 2.49 -3.29 -4.84
C ASN A 76 3.57 -2.31 -4.37
N PHE A 77 3.29 -1.01 -4.44
CA PHE A 77 4.23 0.02 -4.01
C PHE A 77 4.38 0.02 -2.50
N SER A 78 5.62 -0.03 -2.06
CA SER A 78 5.98 -0.10 -0.64
C SER A 78 7.29 0.63 -0.41
N GLY A 79 7.38 1.33 0.71
CA GLY A 79 8.58 2.03 1.14
C GLY A 79 9.64 1.13 1.77
N PRO A 80 10.70 1.74 2.32
CA PRO A 80 11.85 1.01 2.88
C PRO A 80 11.50 0.08 4.03
N ARG A 81 10.42 0.34 4.77
CA ARG A 81 9.95 -0.52 5.87
C ARG A 81 9.45 -1.90 5.43
N ARG A 82 9.28 -2.14 4.12
CA ARG A 82 8.80 -3.43 3.60
C ARG A 82 9.55 -4.64 4.14
N PHE A 83 10.83 -4.50 4.47
CA PHE A 83 11.65 -5.60 4.99
C PHE A 83 11.25 -6.05 6.40
N LYS A 84 10.69 -5.16 7.20
CA LYS A 84 10.22 -5.45 8.57
C LYS A 84 8.70 -5.51 8.68
N SER A 85 7.99 -4.64 7.98
CA SER A 85 6.53 -4.52 8.08
C SER A 85 5.77 -5.29 7.02
N GLY A 86 6.44 -5.80 5.99
CA GLY A 86 5.83 -6.39 4.81
C GLY A 86 5.51 -5.34 3.73
N SER A 87 5.18 -5.81 2.55
CA SER A 87 4.79 -4.99 1.40
C SER A 87 3.29 -4.65 1.42
N ALA A 88 2.83 -3.79 0.52
CA ALA A 88 1.40 -3.50 0.35
C ALA A 88 0.56 -4.77 0.15
N ARG A 89 1.11 -5.74 -0.59
CA ARG A 89 0.54 -7.07 -0.81
C ARG A 89 0.26 -7.84 0.50
N ASP A 90 1.12 -7.71 1.50
CA ASP A 90 1.01 -8.44 2.76
C ASP A 90 -0.02 -7.79 3.71
N HIS A 91 -0.45 -6.56 3.39
CA HIS A 91 -1.47 -5.83 4.12
C HIS A 91 -2.86 -5.89 3.45
N LEU A 92 -2.98 -6.41 2.23
CA LEU A 92 -4.27 -6.59 1.57
C LEU A 92 -5.00 -7.81 2.14
N LEU A 93 -6.03 -7.58 2.96
CA LEU A 93 -6.85 -8.62 3.60
C LEU A 93 -7.96 -9.14 2.68
N GLY A 94 -8.50 -8.28 1.83
CA GLY A 94 -9.58 -8.62 0.93
C GLY A 94 -9.81 -7.53 -0.12
N PHE A 95 -10.50 -7.90 -1.17
CA PHE A 95 -10.87 -6.98 -2.23
C PHE A 95 -12.22 -7.34 -2.87
N GLN A 96 -12.82 -6.35 -3.51
CA GLN A 96 -13.82 -6.50 -4.54
C GLN A 96 -13.25 -5.89 -5.83
N GLY A 97 -13.55 -6.52 -6.95
CA GLY A 97 -13.08 -6.04 -8.25
C GLY A 97 -13.93 -6.58 -9.40
N ILE A 98 -13.59 -6.18 -10.62
CA ILE A 98 -14.24 -6.59 -11.85
C ILE A 98 -13.20 -7.22 -12.75
N ASN A 99 -13.43 -8.44 -13.20
CA ASN A 99 -12.55 -9.16 -14.11
C ASN A 99 -12.71 -8.70 -15.57
N GLY A 100 -11.87 -9.23 -16.48
CA GLY A 100 -11.93 -8.89 -17.90
C GLY A 100 -13.21 -9.32 -18.64
N LYS A 101 -14.08 -10.13 -17.99
CA LYS A 101 -15.39 -10.52 -18.53
C LYS A 101 -16.53 -9.62 -18.02
N GLY A 102 -16.25 -8.72 -17.09
CA GLY A 102 -17.24 -7.87 -16.44
C GLY A 102 -17.86 -8.49 -15.20
N ASP A 103 -17.40 -9.67 -14.74
CA ASP A 103 -17.94 -10.29 -13.54
C ASP A 103 -17.34 -9.66 -12.29
N ILE A 104 -18.19 -9.49 -11.26
CA ILE A 104 -17.74 -9.06 -9.95
C ILE A 104 -17.05 -10.23 -9.24
N ILE A 105 -15.80 -10.01 -8.87
CA ILE A 105 -15.00 -10.97 -8.09
C ILE A 105 -14.72 -10.40 -6.70
N LYS A 106 -14.74 -11.29 -5.70
CA LYS A 106 -14.40 -10.95 -4.31
C LYS A 106 -13.50 -12.02 -3.73
N SER A 107 -12.56 -11.63 -2.92
CA SER A 107 -11.70 -12.56 -2.19
C SER A 107 -11.24 -11.94 -0.88
N GLY A 108 -10.96 -12.80 0.12
CA GLY A 108 -10.59 -12.35 1.44
C GLY A 108 -11.74 -11.76 2.23
N GLY A 109 -11.42 -11.00 3.26
CA GLY A 109 -12.38 -10.38 4.17
C GLY A 109 -11.71 -9.28 4.99
N THR A 110 -12.15 -9.15 6.23
CA THR A 110 -11.58 -8.21 7.22
C THR A 110 -10.64 -8.93 8.20
N VAL A 111 -10.51 -10.25 8.11
CA VAL A 111 -9.69 -11.06 9.02
C VAL A 111 -8.38 -11.49 8.36
N VAL A 112 -7.32 -11.55 9.15
CA VAL A 112 -5.95 -11.85 8.70
C VAL A 112 -5.78 -13.27 8.16
N LYS A 113 -6.70 -14.21 8.50
CA LYS A 113 -6.59 -15.62 8.14
C LYS A 113 -7.74 -16.04 7.24
N ASN A 114 -7.47 -16.23 5.95
CA ASN A 114 -8.33 -16.94 5.03
C ASN A 114 -7.56 -18.17 4.51
N VAL A 115 -8.05 -19.37 4.84
CA VAL A 115 -7.37 -20.64 4.55
C VAL A 115 -8.03 -21.45 3.44
N THR A 116 -9.06 -20.90 2.79
CA THR A 116 -9.83 -21.63 1.78
C THR A 116 -9.56 -21.06 0.39
N GLY A 117 -8.99 -21.87 -0.51
CA GLY A 117 -8.78 -21.53 -1.91
C GLY A 117 -7.47 -20.78 -2.19
N TYR A 118 -7.34 -20.26 -3.42
CA TYR A 118 -6.18 -19.48 -3.85
C TYR A 118 -6.20 -18.09 -3.21
N ASP A 119 -5.02 -17.58 -2.85
CA ASP A 119 -4.85 -16.23 -2.34
C ASP A 119 -4.88 -15.21 -3.50
N LEU A 120 -6.09 -14.86 -3.90
CA LEU A 120 -6.30 -13.89 -4.98
C LEU A 120 -5.85 -12.47 -4.59
N CYS A 121 -5.83 -12.14 -3.29
CA CYS A 121 -5.29 -10.87 -2.82
C CYS A 121 -3.83 -10.73 -3.22
N LYS A 122 -3.05 -11.79 -3.01
CA LYS A 122 -1.65 -11.83 -3.40
C LYS A 122 -1.43 -11.89 -4.90
N LEU A 123 -2.34 -12.49 -5.65
CA LEU A 123 -2.27 -12.54 -7.12
C LEU A 123 -2.51 -11.17 -7.74
N LEU A 124 -3.51 -10.43 -7.25
CA LEU A 124 -3.90 -9.14 -7.83
C LEU A 124 -2.99 -8.00 -7.40
N SER A 125 -2.43 -8.08 -6.21
CA SER A 125 -1.44 -7.10 -5.75
C SER A 125 -0.14 -7.22 -6.57
N GLY A 126 0.23 -6.15 -7.25
CA GLY A 126 1.36 -6.13 -8.18
C GLY A 126 1.02 -6.57 -9.60
N SER A 127 -0.26 -6.78 -9.93
CA SER A 127 -0.70 -7.13 -11.29
C SER A 127 -0.79 -5.92 -12.23
N PHE A 128 -0.56 -4.71 -11.75
CA PHE A 128 -0.69 -3.44 -12.52
C PHE A 128 -2.07 -3.26 -13.16
N GLY A 129 -3.13 -3.80 -12.54
CA GLY A 129 -4.49 -3.74 -13.06
C GLY A 129 -4.74 -4.61 -14.29
N THR A 130 -3.81 -5.48 -14.68
CA THR A 130 -3.93 -6.31 -15.90
C THR A 130 -4.86 -7.51 -15.74
N LEU A 131 -5.14 -7.93 -14.51
CA LEU A 131 -5.97 -9.10 -14.22
C LEU A 131 -7.40 -8.72 -13.83
N ALA A 132 -7.57 -7.61 -13.14
CA ALA A 132 -8.87 -7.10 -12.72
C ALA A 132 -8.78 -5.61 -12.37
N VAL A 133 -9.92 -4.94 -12.43
CA VAL A 133 -10.12 -3.60 -11.90
C VAL A 133 -10.51 -3.72 -10.43
N LEU A 134 -9.65 -3.28 -9.52
CA LEU A 134 -9.95 -3.25 -8.09
C LEU A 134 -10.94 -2.13 -7.79
N THR A 135 -12.02 -2.43 -7.07
CA THR A 135 -13.04 -1.42 -6.70
C THR A 135 -13.04 -1.13 -5.20
N GLU A 136 -13.00 -2.14 -4.35
CA GLU A 136 -12.95 -1.98 -2.91
C GLU A 136 -11.79 -2.80 -2.33
N LEU A 137 -11.17 -2.28 -1.28
CA LEU A 137 -9.99 -2.86 -0.65
C LEU A 137 -10.17 -2.87 0.87
N SER A 138 -9.93 -4.03 1.49
CA SER A 138 -9.78 -4.17 2.94
C SER A 138 -8.30 -4.28 3.27
N ILE A 139 -7.77 -3.34 4.04
CA ILE A 139 -6.35 -3.18 4.27
C ILE A 139 -6.07 -3.25 5.77
N LYS A 140 -5.10 -4.09 6.13
CA LYS A 140 -4.57 -4.16 7.48
C LYS A 140 -3.81 -2.87 7.80
N VAL A 141 -4.08 -2.32 8.98
CA VAL A 141 -3.36 -1.18 9.53
C VAL A 141 -2.61 -1.59 10.79
N LEU A 142 -1.62 -0.82 11.19
CA LEU A 142 -0.85 -1.08 12.40
C LEU A 142 -0.79 0.18 13.26
N PRO A 143 -0.62 0.05 14.58
CA PRO A 143 -0.35 1.19 15.45
C PRO A 143 0.91 1.94 14.99
N LYS A 144 0.93 3.25 15.17
CA LYS A 144 2.16 4.03 15.02
C LYS A 144 3.08 3.74 16.20
N PRO A 145 4.40 3.65 15.98
CA PRO A 145 5.35 3.58 17.07
C PRO A 145 5.31 4.89 17.89
N GLU A 146 5.46 4.79 19.18
CA GLU A 146 5.49 5.96 20.09
C GLU A 146 6.67 6.90 19.75
N ILE A 147 7.80 6.35 19.34
CA ILE A 147 9.01 7.10 19.01
C ILE A 147 9.60 6.57 17.71
N ASN A 148 9.89 7.48 16.79
CA ASN A 148 10.71 7.23 15.61
C ASN A 148 12.04 7.95 15.76
N LYS A 149 13.15 7.24 15.51
CA LYS A 149 14.50 7.82 15.47
C LYS A 149 15.17 7.47 14.14
N THR A 150 15.82 8.45 13.54
CA THR A 150 16.65 8.27 12.36
C THR A 150 18.11 8.39 12.76
N LEU A 151 18.90 7.38 12.43
CA LEU A 151 20.35 7.39 12.59
C LEU A 151 20.99 7.64 11.23
N ILE A 152 21.74 8.72 11.13
CA ILE A 152 22.54 9.03 9.93
C ILE A 152 23.98 8.63 10.22
N ILE A 153 24.53 7.73 9.41
CA ILE A 153 25.91 7.24 9.53
C ILE A 153 26.65 7.68 8.27
N ASN A 154 27.60 8.58 8.44
CA ASN A 154 28.44 9.04 7.33
C ASN A 154 29.48 7.95 6.99
N ASN A 155 29.60 7.64 5.70
CA ASN A 155 30.59 6.72 5.12
C ASN A 155 30.61 5.33 5.79
N PRO A 156 29.51 4.58 5.84
CA PRO A 156 29.50 3.25 6.43
C PRO A 156 30.17 2.25 5.52
N HIS A 157 31.14 1.48 6.03
CA HIS A 157 31.51 0.24 5.38
C HIS A 157 30.26 -0.68 5.34
N LEU A 158 30.00 -1.32 4.20
CA LEU A 158 28.80 -2.17 3.99
C LEU A 158 28.61 -3.19 5.11
N LYS A 159 29.69 -3.82 5.61
CA LYS A 159 29.62 -4.74 6.76
C LYS A 159 29.03 -4.07 8.00
N LYS A 160 29.47 -2.86 8.31
CA LYS A 160 29.00 -2.13 9.49
C LYS A 160 27.55 -1.67 9.32
N ALA A 161 27.12 -1.33 8.10
CA ALA A 161 25.72 -1.03 7.81
C ALA A 161 24.81 -2.26 8.02
N LEU A 162 25.28 -3.45 7.66
CA LEU A 162 24.55 -4.71 7.86
C LEU A 162 24.36 -5.07 9.34
N GLU A 163 25.29 -4.71 10.22
CA GLU A 163 25.15 -4.92 11.66
C GLU A 163 23.97 -4.17 12.28
N TYR A 164 23.55 -3.04 11.67
CA TYR A 164 22.40 -2.28 12.12
C TYR A 164 21.06 -2.74 11.51
N PHE A 165 21.10 -3.67 10.56
CA PHE A 165 19.88 -4.12 9.86
C PHE A 165 18.82 -4.69 10.79
N ASP A 166 19.25 -5.43 11.82
CA ASP A 166 18.32 -6.07 12.77
C ASP A 166 17.63 -5.11 13.72
N ILE A 167 18.22 -3.93 13.94
CA ILE A 167 17.67 -2.88 14.81
C ILE A 167 16.96 -1.77 14.06
N THR A 168 17.05 -1.73 12.73
CA THR A 168 16.40 -0.72 11.89
C THR A 168 15.09 -1.24 11.30
N LEU A 169 14.05 -0.40 11.26
CA LEU A 169 12.81 -0.66 10.55
C LEU A 169 12.94 -0.38 9.05
N SER A 170 13.79 0.57 8.70
CA SER A 170 14.11 0.93 7.32
C SER A 170 15.54 1.42 7.22
N SER A 171 16.15 1.21 6.06
CA SER A 171 17.46 1.75 5.75
C SER A 171 17.49 2.26 4.31
N SER A 172 18.20 3.34 4.09
CA SER A 172 18.49 3.88 2.76
C SER A 172 19.96 4.28 2.70
N ILE A 173 20.55 4.17 1.52
CA ILE A 173 21.92 4.64 1.25
C ILE A 173 21.77 5.88 0.36
N ASP A 174 22.34 6.98 0.80
CA ASP A 174 22.44 8.19 -0.03
C ASP A 174 23.52 7.97 -1.08
N PRO A 175 23.17 7.98 -2.38
CA PRO A 175 24.15 7.77 -3.44
C PRO A 175 25.12 8.94 -3.64
N SER A 176 24.90 10.08 -2.99
CA SER A 176 25.76 11.27 -3.06
C SER A 176 26.83 11.32 -1.96
N GLY A 177 26.84 10.38 -1.02
CA GLY A 177 27.76 10.30 0.12
C GLY A 177 29.01 9.46 -0.14
#